data_9c4bc54056dc521f820918fc5d669d61
#
_entry.id   9c4bc54056dc521f820918fc5d669d61
#
_cell.length_a   1.000
_cell.length_b   1.000
_cell.length_c   1.000
_cell.angle_alpha   90.00
_cell.angle_beta   90.00
_cell.angle_gamma   90.00
#
_symmetry.space_group_name_H-M   'P 1'
#
loop_
_entity.id
_entity.type
_entity.pdbx_description
1 polymer ?
#
loop_
_entity_poly.entity_id
_entity_poly.type
_entity_poly.pdbx_seq_one_letter_code
_entity_poly.pdbx_strand_id
1 'polypeptide(L)'
;LKLSGEALMGSRQYGIDPARLKEYATEIKEVVAMGVEVAIVIGGGNIFRGVAGASNGMDRVQGDYMGMLATVINSLALQSALEDEGIFTRLQTAIKMEAMAEPFIKRRAVRHLEKGRVVIFGAGTGNPYFTTDSAAVLRAIEINADVILKGTRVDGIYTADPEKDPKAVKFDHISFNECIDKNLKVMDMTAFTLSQENHLPIIVFDMNKKGNLAKVVAGENVGTVVND
;
A
#
# COMPACT_ATOMS: atom_id res chain seq x y z
N LEU A 1 -3.70 3.71 2.94
CA LEU A 1 -2.26 3.43 3.10
C LEU A 1 -1.88 2.23 2.23
N LYS A 2 -0.90 2.40 1.32
CA LYS A 2 -0.33 1.31 0.54
C LYS A 2 1.06 0.95 1.06
N LEU A 3 1.28 -0.31 1.39
CA LEU A 3 2.54 -0.84 1.86
C LEU A 3 3.11 -1.89 0.91
N SER A 4 4.44 -1.91 0.74
CA SER A 4 5.12 -3.02 0.07
C SER A 4 5.17 -4.24 1.00
N GLY A 5 4.97 -5.45 0.45
CA GLY A 5 5.22 -6.66 1.23
C GLY A 5 6.66 -6.76 1.74
N GLU A 6 7.63 -6.27 0.96
CA GLU A 6 9.03 -6.22 1.36
C GLU A 6 9.26 -5.41 2.64
N ALA A 7 8.41 -4.43 2.91
CA ALA A 7 8.47 -3.65 4.14
C ALA A 7 8.28 -4.52 5.40
N LEU A 8 7.62 -5.68 5.28
CA LEU A 8 7.42 -6.61 6.39
C LEU A 8 8.59 -7.57 6.65
N MET A 9 9.59 -7.59 5.78
CA MET A 9 10.74 -8.51 5.95
C MET A 9 11.69 -8.08 7.08
N GLY A 10 11.73 -6.78 7.43
CA GLY A 10 12.75 -6.25 8.31
C GLY A 10 14.15 -6.49 7.73
N SER A 11 15.02 -7.12 8.50
CA SER A 11 16.37 -7.53 8.08
C SER A 11 16.41 -8.90 7.37
N ARG A 12 15.28 -9.59 7.25
CA ARG A 12 15.18 -10.91 6.62
C ARG A 12 15.17 -10.78 5.09
N GLN A 13 15.50 -11.87 4.40
CA GLN A 13 15.44 -11.92 2.93
C GLN A 13 14.07 -12.29 2.39
N TYR A 14 13.18 -12.85 3.22
CA TYR A 14 11.81 -13.26 2.86
C TYR A 14 10.94 -13.40 4.12
N GLY A 15 9.63 -13.49 3.89
CA GLY A 15 8.65 -13.74 4.95
C GLY A 15 8.29 -12.48 5.72
N ILE A 16 7.84 -12.67 6.95
CA ILE A 16 7.35 -11.62 7.84
C ILE A 16 8.21 -11.56 9.09
N ASP A 17 8.70 -10.37 9.41
CA ASP A 17 9.39 -10.09 10.67
C ASP A 17 8.36 -9.59 11.70
N PRO A 18 8.16 -10.32 12.83
CA PRO A 18 7.19 -9.93 13.84
C PRO A 18 7.47 -8.56 14.48
N ALA A 19 8.76 -8.20 14.64
CA ALA A 19 9.14 -6.91 15.21
C ALA A 19 8.73 -5.78 14.27
N ARG A 20 8.99 -5.94 12.96
CA ARG A 20 8.61 -4.98 11.94
C ARG A 20 7.10 -4.83 11.81
N LEU A 21 6.39 -5.93 11.91
CA LEU A 21 4.93 -5.94 11.88
C LEU A 21 4.34 -5.14 13.06
N LYS A 22 4.92 -5.31 14.26
CA LYS A 22 4.53 -4.56 15.47
C LYS A 22 4.83 -3.06 15.33
N GLU A 23 5.98 -2.69 14.77
CA GLU A 23 6.30 -1.29 14.49
C GLU A 23 5.24 -0.63 13.61
N TYR A 24 4.84 -1.30 12.52
CA TYR A 24 3.79 -0.78 11.63
C TYR A 24 2.43 -0.71 12.32
N ALA A 25 2.08 -1.71 13.13
CA ALA A 25 0.83 -1.67 13.89
C ALA A 25 0.80 -0.47 14.85
N THR A 26 1.92 -0.16 15.50
CA THR A 26 2.05 1.01 16.39
C THR A 26 1.91 2.33 15.62
N GLU A 27 2.57 2.50 14.49
CA GLU A 27 2.45 3.70 13.63
C GLU A 27 1.01 3.91 13.14
N ILE A 28 0.34 2.82 12.73
CA ILE A 28 -1.07 2.88 12.29
C ILE A 28 -1.99 3.23 13.45
N LYS A 29 -1.73 2.71 14.66
CA LYS A 29 -2.48 3.06 15.87
C LYS A 29 -2.43 4.55 16.17
N GLU A 30 -1.27 5.17 16.04
CA GLU A 30 -1.11 6.62 16.24
C GLU A 30 -2.03 7.40 15.30
N VAL A 31 -2.08 7.03 14.02
CA VAL A 31 -2.95 7.67 13.02
C VAL A 31 -4.44 7.44 13.30
N VAL A 32 -4.82 6.23 13.67
CA VAL A 32 -6.21 5.93 14.05
C VAL A 32 -6.64 6.76 15.26
N ALA A 33 -5.74 6.98 16.22
CA ALA A 33 -6.00 7.83 17.39
C ALA A 33 -6.18 9.32 17.03
N MET A 34 -5.70 9.75 15.85
CA MET A 34 -5.96 11.11 15.32
C MET A 34 -7.38 11.26 14.73
N GLY A 35 -8.19 10.21 14.73
CA GLY A 35 -9.56 10.21 14.19
C GLY A 35 -9.65 10.03 12.68
N VAL A 36 -8.59 9.55 12.03
CA VAL A 36 -8.54 9.30 10.59
C VAL A 36 -9.08 7.91 10.25
N GLU A 37 -9.90 7.82 9.22
CA GLU A 37 -10.35 6.54 8.65
C GLU A 37 -9.20 5.91 7.85
N VAL A 38 -8.77 4.71 8.24
CA VAL A 38 -7.61 4.05 7.65
C VAL A 38 -8.01 2.79 6.89
N ALA A 39 -7.72 2.77 5.59
CA ALA A 39 -7.77 1.59 4.74
C ALA A 39 -6.35 1.21 4.29
N ILE A 40 -6.05 -0.09 4.24
CA ILE A 40 -4.68 -0.58 3.96
C ILE A 40 -4.72 -1.57 2.80
N VAL A 41 -3.80 -1.38 1.85
CA VAL A 41 -3.45 -2.36 0.82
C VAL A 41 -1.99 -2.75 1.00
N ILE A 42 -1.70 -4.03 1.10
CA ILE A 42 -0.34 -4.53 1.30
C ILE A 42 0.07 -5.49 0.19
N GLY A 43 1.31 -5.33 -0.31
CA GLY A 43 1.89 -6.21 -1.32
C GLY A 43 2.27 -7.59 -0.77
N GLY A 44 2.58 -8.54 -1.66
CA GLY A 44 2.97 -9.91 -1.35
C GLY A 44 4.43 -10.26 -1.68
N GLY A 45 5.24 -9.28 -2.08
CA GLY A 45 6.58 -9.52 -2.66
C GLY A 45 7.62 -10.11 -1.70
N ASN A 46 7.38 -10.07 -0.38
CA ASN A 46 8.17 -10.75 0.64
C ASN A 46 7.94 -12.26 0.71
N ILE A 47 6.84 -12.75 0.15
CA ILE A 47 6.43 -14.16 0.16
C ILE A 47 6.57 -14.73 -1.25
N PHE A 48 5.98 -14.06 -2.24
CA PHE A 48 6.00 -14.50 -3.63
C PHE A 48 5.95 -13.34 -4.62
N ARG A 49 6.77 -13.42 -5.67
CA ARG A 49 6.81 -12.45 -6.78
C ARG A 49 6.41 -13.15 -8.07
N GLY A 50 5.19 -12.88 -8.57
CA GLY A 50 4.65 -13.47 -9.78
C GLY A 50 5.50 -13.23 -11.02
N VAL A 51 6.06 -12.02 -11.18
CA VAL A 51 6.94 -11.68 -12.30
C VAL A 51 8.23 -12.50 -12.30
N ALA A 52 8.84 -12.73 -11.13
CA ALA A 52 10.03 -13.58 -11.02
C ALA A 52 9.70 -15.07 -11.27
N GLY A 53 8.50 -15.53 -10.87
CA GLY A 53 8.02 -16.86 -11.19
C GLY A 53 7.81 -17.06 -12.68
N ALA A 54 7.21 -16.10 -13.37
CA ALA A 54 6.98 -16.15 -14.82
C ALA A 54 8.28 -16.18 -15.64
N SER A 55 9.34 -15.47 -15.19
CA SER A 55 10.66 -15.53 -15.84
C SER A 55 11.33 -16.90 -15.74
N ASN A 56 10.89 -17.76 -14.81
CA ASN A 56 11.37 -19.13 -14.63
C ASN A 56 10.45 -20.19 -15.28
N GLY A 57 9.58 -19.79 -16.23
CA GLY A 57 8.71 -20.70 -16.97
C GLY A 57 7.35 -20.99 -16.32
N MET A 58 7.03 -20.35 -15.21
CA MET A 58 5.69 -20.43 -14.61
C MET A 58 4.68 -19.62 -15.45
N ASP A 59 3.47 -20.14 -15.58
CA ASP A 59 2.37 -19.37 -16.17
C ASP A 59 2.10 -18.07 -15.39
N ARG A 60 1.97 -16.97 -16.11
CA ARG A 60 1.81 -15.64 -15.52
C ARG A 60 0.55 -15.55 -14.65
N VAL A 61 -0.57 -16.11 -15.10
CA VAL A 61 -1.84 -16.08 -14.38
C VAL A 61 -1.72 -16.83 -13.07
N GLN A 62 -1.08 -18.01 -13.08
CA GLN A 62 -0.83 -18.79 -11.87
C GLN A 62 0.09 -18.02 -10.90
N GLY A 63 1.14 -17.41 -11.41
CA GLY A 63 2.04 -16.57 -10.61
C GLY A 63 1.32 -15.39 -9.96
N ASP A 64 0.43 -14.74 -10.69
CA ASP A 64 -0.35 -13.61 -10.16
C ASP A 64 -1.34 -14.06 -9.07
N TYR A 65 -2.00 -15.23 -9.21
CA TYR A 65 -2.82 -15.80 -8.14
C TYR A 65 -2.00 -16.13 -6.89
N MET A 66 -0.81 -16.69 -7.04
CA MET A 66 0.10 -16.93 -5.90
C MET A 66 0.49 -15.61 -5.22
N GLY A 67 0.76 -14.56 -6.00
CA GLY A 67 0.99 -13.21 -5.48
C GLY A 67 -0.21 -12.66 -4.72
N MET A 68 -1.44 -12.86 -5.21
CA MET A 68 -2.66 -12.47 -4.51
C MET A 68 -2.80 -13.20 -3.18
N LEU A 69 -2.54 -14.51 -3.12
CA LEU A 69 -2.54 -15.28 -1.88
C LEU A 69 -1.47 -14.78 -0.91
N ALA A 70 -0.29 -14.42 -1.41
CA ALA A 70 0.77 -13.83 -0.60
C ALA A 70 0.32 -12.52 0.08
N THR A 71 -0.47 -11.69 -0.61
CA THR A 71 -1.06 -10.47 0.00
C THR A 71 -2.04 -10.83 1.11
N VAL A 72 -2.80 -11.91 0.98
CA VAL A 72 -3.75 -12.37 2.03
C VAL A 72 -3.00 -12.81 3.28
N ILE A 73 -1.90 -13.56 3.13
CA ILE A 73 -1.04 -13.95 4.26
C ILE A 73 -0.54 -12.71 5.01
N ASN A 74 -0.01 -11.71 4.30
CA ASN A 74 0.44 -10.46 4.90
C ASN A 74 -0.71 -9.69 5.58
N SER A 75 -1.88 -9.70 4.97
CA SER A 75 -3.07 -9.03 5.50
C SER A 75 -3.55 -9.66 6.81
N LEU A 76 -3.56 -10.97 6.91
CA LEU A 76 -3.89 -11.70 8.15
C LEU A 76 -2.87 -11.41 9.26
N ALA A 77 -1.58 -11.39 8.92
CA ALA A 77 -0.53 -11.06 9.88
C ALA A 77 -0.66 -9.62 10.39
N LEU A 78 -0.91 -8.66 9.49
CA LEU A 78 -1.12 -7.27 9.87
C LEU A 78 -2.39 -7.08 10.69
N GLN A 79 -3.47 -7.80 10.36
CA GLN A 79 -4.71 -7.82 11.14
C GLN A 79 -4.44 -8.25 12.58
N SER A 80 -3.76 -9.38 12.77
CA SER A 80 -3.40 -9.86 14.11
C SER A 80 -2.60 -8.83 14.90
N ALA A 81 -1.57 -8.23 14.28
CA ALA A 81 -0.73 -7.24 14.95
C ALA A 81 -1.49 -5.96 15.32
N LEU A 82 -2.43 -5.52 14.50
CA LEU A 82 -3.28 -4.36 14.79
C LEU A 82 -4.27 -4.67 15.93
N GLU A 83 -4.85 -5.86 15.94
CA GLU A 83 -5.78 -6.30 16.98
C GLU A 83 -5.05 -6.51 18.32
N ASP A 84 -3.80 -6.98 18.32
CA ASP A 84 -2.93 -7.05 19.51
C ASP A 84 -2.65 -5.64 20.10
N GLU A 85 -2.62 -4.61 19.26
CA GLU A 85 -2.52 -3.20 19.68
C GLU A 85 -3.87 -2.56 20.09
N GLY A 86 -4.96 -3.33 20.08
CA GLY A 86 -6.30 -2.90 20.46
C GLY A 86 -7.10 -2.18 19.38
N ILE A 87 -6.67 -2.27 18.12
CA ILE A 87 -7.36 -1.67 16.98
C ILE A 87 -8.37 -2.66 16.40
N PHE A 88 -9.62 -2.23 16.26
CA PHE A 88 -10.62 -3.04 15.57
C PHE A 88 -10.35 -3.05 14.05
N THR A 89 -10.25 -4.22 13.46
CA THR A 89 -9.97 -4.37 12.04
C THR A 89 -11.05 -5.14 11.28
N ARG A 90 -11.04 -5.05 9.96
CA ARG A 90 -11.75 -5.96 9.06
C ARG A 90 -10.89 -6.24 7.84
N LEU A 91 -10.67 -7.52 7.56
CA LEU A 91 -10.04 -7.99 6.34
C LEU A 91 -11.11 -8.25 5.30
N GLN A 92 -10.97 -7.62 4.14
CA GLN A 92 -11.81 -7.89 2.96
C GLN A 92 -10.95 -8.33 1.79
N THR A 93 -11.37 -9.35 1.06
CA THR A 93 -10.61 -9.90 -0.07
C THR A 93 -11.36 -9.81 -1.38
N ALA A 94 -10.62 -9.54 -2.45
CA ALA A 94 -11.16 -9.49 -3.81
C ALA A 94 -11.57 -10.88 -4.33
N ILE A 95 -10.91 -11.93 -3.83
CA ILE A 95 -11.27 -13.34 -4.08
C ILE A 95 -12.02 -13.85 -2.84
N LYS A 96 -13.13 -14.53 -3.02
CA LYS A 96 -13.93 -15.06 -1.91
C LYS A 96 -13.15 -16.08 -1.09
N MET A 97 -12.99 -15.79 0.19
CA MET A 97 -12.28 -16.62 1.19
C MET A 97 -13.02 -16.55 2.52
N GLU A 98 -14.30 -16.89 2.52
CA GLU A 98 -15.27 -16.62 3.60
C GLU A 98 -14.88 -17.20 4.96
N ALA A 99 -14.04 -18.24 4.99
CA ALA A 99 -13.50 -18.80 6.23
C ALA A 99 -12.46 -17.89 6.92
N MET A 100 -11.86 -16.92 6.21
CA MET A 100 -10.74 -16.12 6.71
C MET A 100 -10.99 -14.61 6.59
N ALA A 101 -11.81 -14.17 5.63
CA ALA A 101 -12.01 -12.76 5.32
C ALA A 101 -13.39 -12.51 4.73
N GLU A 102 -13.90 -11.31 4.91
CA GLU A 102 -15.13 -10.89 4.24
C GLU A 102 -14.86 -10.71 2.73
N PRO A 103 -15.80 -11.06 1.84
CA PRO A 103 -15.72 -10.63 0.46
C PRO A 103 -15.81 -9.11 0.38
N PHE A 104 -15.01 -8.49 -0.50
CA PHE A 104 -15.06 -7.05 -0.69
C PHE A 104 -16.44 -6.61 -1.18
N ILE A 105 -17.06 -5.70 -0.45
CA ILE A 105 -18.29 -4.99 -0.81
C ILE A 105 -18.11 -3.52 -0.39
N LYS A 106 -18.10 -2.58 -1.36
CA LYS A 106 -17.87 -1.15 -1.12
C LYS A 106 -18.64 -0.62 0.10
N ARG A 107 -19.96 -0.81 0.14
CA ARG A 107 -20.80 -0.28 1.23
C ARG A 107 -20.43 -0.85 2.60
N ARG A 108 -19.95 -2.09 2.64
CA ARG A 108 -19.51 -2.73 3.87
C ARG A 108 -18.15 -2.18 4.32
N ALA A 109 -17.23 -1.96 3.38
CA ALA A 109 -15.93 -1.33 3.64
C ALA A 109 -16.12 0.09 4.22
N VAL A 110 -16.92 0.93 3.55
CA VAL A 110 -17.22 2.29 4.03
C VAL A 110 -17.85 2.25 5.42
N ARG A 111 -18.83 1.33 5.65
CA ARG A 111 -19.45 1.21 6.98
C ARG A 111 -18.49 0.77 8.08
N HIS A 112 -17.44 0.01 7.75
CA HIS A 112 -16.39 -0.32 8.71
C HIS A 112 -15.53 0.90 9.05
N LEU A 113 -15.14 1.69 8.05
CA LEU A 113 -14.37 2.93 8.23
C LEU A 113 -15.13 3.94 9.09
N GLU A 114 -16.41 4.21 8.79
CA GLU A 114 -17.30 5.06 9.59
C GLU A 114 -17.42 4.62 11.07
N LYS A 115 -17.21 3.34 11.36
CA LYS A 115 -17.19 2.80 12.73
C LYS A 115 -15.80 2.85 13.37
N GLY A 116 -14.84 3.55 12.78
CA GLY A 116 -13.47 3.66 13.27
C GLY A 116 -12.67 2.35 13.21
N ARG A 117 -13.05 1.42 12.30
CA ARG A 117 -12.30 0.18 12.07
C ARG A 117 -11.29 0.38 10.97
N VAL A 118 -10.11 -0.18 11.12
CA VAL A 118 -9.14 -0.27 10.02
C VAL A 118 -9.60 -1.36 9.06
N VAL A 119 -9.70 -1.03 7.77
CA VAL A 119 -10.04 -2.00 6.72
C VAL A 119 -8.78 -2.41 5.98
N ILE A 120 -8.52 -3.70 5.90
CA ILE A 120 -7.39 -4.26 5.15
C ILE A 120 -7.92 -4.93 3.91
N PHE A 121 -7.38 -4.60 2.74
CA PHE A 121 -7.78 -5.19 1.47
C PHE A 121 -6.73 -6.19 0.99
N GLY A 122 -7.10 -7.47 0.93
CA GLY A 122 -6.28 -8.57 0.44
C GLY A 122 -6.68 -9.06 -0.96
N ALA A 123 -5.84 -9.89 -1.55
CA ALA A 123 -5.99 -10.48 -2.88
C ALA A 123 -5.99 -9.45 -4.04
N GLY A 124 -5.38 -8.28 -3.82
CA GLY A 124 -5.20 -7.28 -4.88
C GLY A 124 -6.52 -6.83 -5.53
N THR A 125 -6.56 -6.84 -6.87
CA THR A 125 -7.79 -6.58 -7.64
C THR A 125 -8.68 -7.83 -7.79
N GLY A 126 -8.16 -9.01 -7.47
CA GLY A 126 -8.79 -10.30 -7.79
C GLY A 126 -8.56 -10.77 -9.22
N ASN A 127 -7.88 -9.98 -10.04
CA ASN A 127 -7.61 -10.26 -11.44
C ASN A 127 -6.09 -10.32 -11.71
N PRO A 128 -5.62 -11.30 -12.51
CA PRO A 128 -4.25 -11.32 -13.00
C PRO A 128 -3.89 -10.06 -13.79
N TYR A 129 -2.59 -9.84 -13.99
CA TYR A 129 -1.98 -8.72 -14.72
C TYR A 129 -2.01 -7.36 -14.01
N PHE A 130 -2.65 -7.23 -12.87
CA PHE A 130 -2.64 -6.01 -12.07
C PHE A 130 -1.69 -6.13 -10.87
N THR A 131 -1.12 -5.00 -10.48
CA THR A 131 -0.27 -4.92 -9.29
C THR A 131 -1.07 -4.54 -8.04
N THR A 132 -0.41 -4.55 -6.89
CA THR A 132 -0.99 -4.00 -5.66
C THR A 132 -1.06 -2.47 -5.65
N ASP A 133 -0.29 -1.78 -6.50
CA ASP A 133 -0.45 -0.33 -6.71
C ASP A 133 -1.79 -0.06 -7.40
N SER A 134 -2.11 -0.79 -8.49
CA SER A 134 -3.42 -0.72 -9.14
C SER A 134 -4.58 -1.06 -8.18
N ALA A 135 -4.40 -2.08 -7.34
CA ALA A 135 -5.39 -2.43 -6.33
C ALA A 135 -5.60 -1.31 -5.30
N ALA A 136 -4.53 -0.64 -4.85
CA ALA A 136 -4.62 0.45 -3.90
C ALA A 136 -5.40 1.64 -4.45
N VAL A 137 -5.14 2.04 -5.69
CA VAL A 137 -5.88 3.13 -6.35
C VAL A 137 -7.34 2.75 -6.54
N LEU A 138 -7.62 1.55 -7.06
CA LEU A 138 -8.99 1.07 -7.26
C LEU A 138 -9.79 1.09 -5.95
N ARG A 139 -9.25 0.54 -4.87
CA ARG A 139 -9.92 0.54 -3.56
C ARG A 139 -10.10 1.93 -3.01
N ALA A 140 -9.11 2.81 -3.15
CA ALA A 140 -9.19 4.19 -2.70
C ALA A 140 -10.34 4.95 -3.38
N ILE A 141 -10.48 4.82 -4.70
CA ILE A 141 -11.58 5.42 -5.47
C ILE A 141 -12.93 4.83 -5.02
N GLU A 142 -13.02 3.51 -4.90
CA GLU A 142 -14.27 2.83 -4.52
C GLU A 142 -14.78 3.25 -3.14
N ILE A 143 -13.90 3.49 -2.17
CA ILE A 143 -14.26 3.92 -0.81
C ILE A 143 -14.32 5.44 -0.65
N ASN A 144 -14.08 6.21 -1.70
CA ASN A 144 -13.97 7.67 -1.72
C ASN A 144 -12.90 8.18 -0.74
N ALA A 145 -11.70 7.61 -0.79
CA ALA A 145 -10.59 8.08 0.02
C ALA A 145 -10.11 9.47 -0.45
N ASP A 146 -9.66 10.30 0.48
CA ASP A 146 -9.16 11.66 0.18
C ASP A 146 -7.75 11.63 -0.44
N VAL A 147 -6.95 10.61 -0.11
CA VAL A 147 -5.53 10.52 -0.51
C VAL A 147 -5.03 9.08 -0.45
N ILE A 148 -4.05 8.76 -1.29
CA ILE A 148 -3.26 7.54 -1.18
C ILE A 148 -1.92 7.86 -0.52
N LEU A 149 -1.65 7.26 0.62
CA LEU A 149 -0.34 7.30 1.27
C LEU A 149 0.47 6.09 0.84
N LYS A 150 1.51 6.30 0.02
CA LYS A 150 2.42 5.26 -0.43
C LYS A 150 3.65 5.21 0.47
N GLY A 151 3.64 4.26 1.41
CA GLY A 151 4.79 3.99 2.28
C GLY A 151 5.87 3.22 1.52
N THR A 152 7.06 3.81 1.43
CA THR A 152 8.24 3.26 0.75
C THR A 152 9.46 3.26 1.67
N ARG A 153 10.62 2.89 1.14
CA ARG A 153 11.91 3.01 1.84
C ARG A 153 12.66 4.30 1.51
N VAL A 154 12.15 5.09 0.57
CA VAL A 154 12.68 6.41 0.21
C VAL A 154 11.70 7.49 0.66
N ASP A 155 12.21 8.67 0.96
CA ASP A 155 11.43 9.75 1.56
C ASP A 155 10.69 10.63 0.55
N GLY A 156 10.56 10.19 -0.70
CA GLY A 156 9.83 10.91 -1.72
C GLY A 156 10.19 10.50 -3.14
N ILE A 157 9.82 11.34 -4.10
CA ILE A 157 10.12 11.19 -5.52
C ILE A 157 11.30 12.11 -5.85
N TYR A 158 12.23 11.59 -6.64
CA TYR A 158 13.46 12.27 -7.02
C TYR A 158 13.59 12.37 -8.53
N THR A 159 14.42 13.33 -8.99
CA THR A 159 14.77 13.48 -10.42
C THR A 159 15.48 12.25 -11.01
N ALA A 160 16.12 11.46 -10.18
CA ALA A 160 16.77 10.18 -10.49
C ALA A 160 16.79 9.31 -9.23
N ASP A 161 17.24 8.05 -9.32
CA ASP A 161 17.38 7.15 -8.18
C ASP A 161 18.42 7.70 -7.18
N PRO A 162 18.04 8.16 -5.98
CA PRO A 162 18.98 8.76 -5.03
C PRO A 162 20.01 7.77 -4.47
N GLU A 163 19.77 6.46 -4.59
CA GLU A 163 20.75 5.44 -4.19
C GLU A 163 21.90 5.30 -5.22
N LYS A 164 21.67 5.76 -6.47
CA LYS A 164 22.62 5.67 -7.58
C LYS A 164 23.20 7.00 -8.01
N ASP A 165 22.41 8.07 -7.90
CA ASP A 165 22.80 9.41 -8.28
C ASP A 165 22.75 10.36 -7.06
N PRO A 166 23.90 10.72 -6.48
CA PRO A 166 23.95 11.65 -5.34
C PRO A 166 23.53 13.10 -5.71
N LYS A 167 23.31 13.41 -7.00
CA LYS A 167 22.78 14.70 -7.46
C LYS A 167 21.26 14.69 -7.62
N ALA A 168 20.61 13.57 -7.35
CA ALA A 168 19.16 13.48 -7.42
C ALA A 168 18.52 14.48 -6.44
N VAL A 169 17.57 15.26 -6.95
CA VAL A 169 16.85 16.29 -6.19
C VAL A 169 15.45 15.77 -5.90
N LYS A 170 15.03 15.85 -4.63
CA LYS A 170 13.68 15.48 -4.21
C LYS A 170 12.68 16.55 -4.63
N PHE A 171 11.50 16.10 -5.05
CA PHE A 171 10.35 16.96 -5.24
C PHE A 171 9.53 17.04 -3.96
N ASP A 172 9.12 18.24 -3.56
CA ASP A 172 8.09 18.40 -2.51
C ASP A 172 6.70 18.21 -3.12
N HIS A 173 6.49 18.80 -4.31
CA HIS A 173 5.29 18.62 -5.13
C HIS A 173 5.68 18.35 -6.58
N ILE A 174 4.90 17.54 -7.25
CA ILE A 174 5.03 17.25 -8.68
C ILE A 174 3.67 16.88 -9.25
N SER A 175 3.36 17.32 -10.48
CA SER A 175 2.11 16.94 -11.14
C SER A 175 2.17 15.53 -11.73
N PHE A 176 1.01 14.92 -11.96
CA PHE A 176 0.92 13.63 -12.65
C PHE A 176 1.57 13.70 -14.04
N ASN A 177 1.31 14.77 -14.78
CA ASN A 177 1.89 14.97 -16.12
C ASN A 177 3.42 15.05 -16.07
N GLU A 178 3.98 15.84 -15.14
CA GLU A 178 5.44 15.91 -14.98
C GLU A 178 6.08 14.57 -14.62
N CYS A 179 5.41 13.76 -13.78
CA CYS A 179 5.89 12.40 -13.49
C CYS A 179 5.95 11.53 -14.74
N ILE A 180 4.92 11.61 -15.59
CA ILE A 180 4.85 10.87 -16.86
C ILE A 180 5.94 11.35 -17.82
N ASP A 181 6.03 12.67 -18.05
CA ASP A 181 7.00 13.28 -18.98
C ASP A 181 8.45 12.98 -18.58
N LYS A 182 8.74 12.97 -17.27
CA LYS A 182 10.05 12.66 -16.71
C LYS A 182 10.28 11.14 -16.54
N ASN A 183 9.28 10.29 -16.87
CA ASN A 183 9.33 8.84 -16.68
C ASN A 183 9.72 8.41 -15.26
N LEU A 184 9.17 9.10 -14.25
CA LEU A 184 9.42 8.79 -12.85
C LEU A 184 8.58 7.60 -12.39
N LYS A 185 9.24 6.61 -11.81
CA LYS A 185 8.60 5.34 -11.39
C LYS A 185 7.98 5.47 -9.99
N VAL A 186 6.88 6.19 -9.90
CA VAL A 186 6.12 6.34 -8.64
C VAL A 186 5.28 5.10 -8.35
N MET A 187 4.48 4.67 -9.32
CA MET A 187 3.64 3.48 -9.34
C MET A 187 3.71 2.85 -10.73
N ASP A 188 3.07 1.69 -10.92
CA ASP A 188 2.84 1.23 -12.30
C ASP A 188 1.90 2.19 -13.05
N MET A 189 2.02 2.21 -14.38
CA MET A 189 1.31 3.18 -15.22
C MET A 189 -0.21 3.07 -15.07
N THR A 190 -0.75 1.86 -14.91
CA THR A 190 -2.19 1.65 -14.73
C THR A 190 -2.70 2.31 -13.45
N ALA A 191 -1.98 2.11 -12.34
CA ALA A 191 -2.31 2.76 -11.07
C ALA A 191 -2.23 4.28 -11.17
N PHE A 192 -1.17 4.76 -11.83
CA PHE A 192 -0.87 6.18 -11.92
C PHE A 192 -1.91 6.95 -12.74
N THR A 193 -2.25 6.44 -13.95
CA THR A 193 -3.28 7.05 -14.80
C THR A 193 -4.67 6.96 -14.17
N LEU A 194 -5.00 5.86 -13.50
CA LEU A 194 -6.28 5.72 -12.81
C LEU A 194 -6.41 6.75 -11.66
N SER A 195 -5.31 7.03 -10.93
CA SER A 195 -5.29 8.04 -9.88
C SER A 195 -5.47 9.45 -10.47
N GLN A 196 -4.76 9.77 -11.55
CA GLN A 196 -4.87 11.02 -12.27
C GLN A 196 -6.30 11.28 -12.78
N GLU A 197 -6.90 10.32 -13.49
CA GLU A 197 -8.25 10.43 -14.04
C GLU A 197 -9.32 10.68 -12.97
N ASN A 198 -9.07 10.25 -11.73
CA ASN A 198 -9.98 10.44 -10.61
C ASN A 198 -9.55 11.57 -9.65
N HIS A 199 -8.55 12.38 -10.02
CA HIS A 199 -8.01 13.49 -9.21
C HIS A 199 -7.66 13.07 -7.78
N LEU A 200 -7.20 11.81 -7.59
CA LEU A 200 -6.86 11.26 -6.30
C LEU A 200 -5.37 11.49 -6.02
N PRO A 201 -5.00 12.35 -5.06
CA PRO A 201 -3.61 12.64 -4.79
C PRO A 201 -2.87 11.44 -4.19
N ILE A 202 -1.57 11.36 -4.48
CA ILE A 202 -0.67 10.35 -3.93
C ILE A 202 0.41 11.05 -3.13
N ILE A 203 0.66 10.62 -1.91
CA ILE A 203 1.82 11.07 -1.12
C ILE A 203 2.79 9.91 -0.96
N VAL A 204 4.01 10.10 -1.45
CA VAL A 204 5.11 9.13 -1.33
C VAL A 204 6.01 9.55 -0.19
N PHE A 205 6.25 8.66 0.77
CA PHE A 205 7.03 8.96 1.96
C PHE A 205 7.78 7.72 2.50
N ASP A 206 8.81 7.96 3.32
CA ASP A 206 9.54 6.90 3.99
C ASP A 206 8.78 6.36 5.21
N MET A 207 8.21 5.18 5.08
CA MET A 207 7.49 4.47 6.13
C MET A 207 8.43 3.83 7.18
N ASN A 208 9.74 3.72 6.89
CA ASN A 208 10.71 3.15 7.82
C ASN A 208 11.14 4.15 8.89
N LYS A 209 10.93 5.43 8.66
CA LYS A 209 11.24 6.48 9.62
C LYS A 209 10.08 6.66 10.58
N LYS A 210 10.34 6.30 11.84
CA LYS A 210 9.34 6.34 12.92
C LYS A 210 8.67 7.72 13.03
N GLY A 211 7.34 7.73 13.13
CA GLY A 211 6.51 8.91 13.24
C GLY A 211 6.19 9.60 11.91
N ASN A 212 6.78 9.17 10.78
CA ASN A 212 6.53 9.79 9.49
C ASN A 212 5.07 9.63 9.03
N LEU A 213 4.44 8.50 9.31
CA LEU A 213 3.04 8.29 8.95
C LEU A 213 2.14 9.32 9.64
N ALA A 214 2.32 9.53 10.94
CA ALA A 214 1.57 10.54 11.68
C ALA A 214 1.83 11.96 11.18
N LYS A 215 3.09 12.30 10.84
CA LYS A 215 3.46 13.59 10.26
C LYS A 215 2.79 13.85 8.91
N VAL A 216 2.81 12.87 8.00
CA VAL A 216 2.11 12.98 6.71
C VAL A 216 0.62 13.22 6.91
N VAL A 217 -0.01 12.50 7.83
CA VAL A 217 -1.43 12.67 8.14
C VAL A 217 -1.72 14.01 8.78
N ALA A 218 -0.79 14.55 9.58
CA ALA A 218 -0.88 15.92 10.14
C ALA A 218 -0.66 17.03 9.11
N GLY A 219 -0.31 16.70 7.87
CA GLY A 219 -0.04 17.65 6.79
C GLY A 219 1.37 18.22 6.79
N GLU A 220 2.32 17.61 7.53
CA GLU A 220 3.73 18.02 7.47
C GLU A 220 4.37 17.58 6.14
N ASN A 221 5.27 18.42 5.62
CA ASN A 221 6.00 18.14 4.37
C ASN A 221 7.15 17.15 4.61
N VAL A 222 6.85 15.86 4.74
CA VAL A 222 7.84 14.79 4.96
C VAL A 222 7.96 13.81 3.79
N GLY A 223 7.27 14.09 2.69
CA GLY A 223 7.24 13.24 1.50
C GLY A 223 7.22 14.05 0.20
N THR A 224 6.72 13.46 -0.86
CA THR A 224 6.39 14.14 -2.12
C THR A 224 4.89 13.98 -2.38
N VAL A 225 4.21 15.09 -2.65
CA VAL A 225 2.81 15.10 -3.07
C VAL A 225 2.74 15.06 -4.59
N VAL A 226 1.95 14.12 -5.11
CA VAL A 226 1.60 14.02 -6.54
C VAL A 226 0.13 14.37 -6.68
N ASN A 227 -0.17 15.42 -7.41
CA ASN A 227 -1.53 15.86 -7.73
C ASN A 227 -1.56 16.61 -9.06
N ASP A 228 -2.73 17.09 -9.50
CA ASP A 228 -2.89 17.99 -10.67
C ASP A 228 -2.52 19.42 -10.32
#